data_345213885a91e20ad2c5a7036e283349
#
_entry.id   345213885a91e20ad2c5a7036e283349
#
_cell.length_a   1.000
_cell.length_b   1.000
_cell.length_c   1.000
_cell.angle_alpha   90.00
_cell.angle_beta   90.00
_cell.angle_gamma   90.00
#
_symmetry.space_group_name_H-M   'P 1'
#
loop_
_entity.id
_entity.type
_entity.pdbx_description
1 polymer ?
#
loop_
_entity_poly.entity_id
_entity_poly.type
_entity_poly.pdbx_seq_one_letter_code
_entity_poly.pdbx_strand_id
1 'polypeptide(L)'
;MEQTTEKKQGTADRERAKEKKALYFIGILGGFFFVFLGIEYIFDNRMALVTDSEGVVAAQGCILGISAAGFLAYGLLRHYLKEKTVHYLLGISGIVSVGLLLGLFGNLSWSWMLLLGVLLFFLLGVLGAAAHDICARLQQGSTALGRMAGAAYAIGILLQFSNHSVSGNEWIEAVVLAGMIFLFGGMAAGAKRMLPETRGEDTGAASDSADHSGKNSVEDRREEQKASRRKVTLMIVIVCLMTCIFSMLDNAVTMAHVSGQADIGQWPRLFLGGSGLLAGLL
;
A
#
# COMPACT_ATOMS: atom_id res chain seq x y z
N MET A 1 18.78 -39.43 21.01
CA MET A 1 17.34 -39.09 20.98
C MET A 1 17.11 -37.61 21.19
N GLU A 2 17.89 -36.92 22.02
CA GLU A 2 17.81 -35.49 22.34
C GLU A 2 18.05 -34.57 21.13
N GLN A 3 19.06 -34.81 20.32
CA GLN A 3 19.39 -34.00 19.14
C GLN A 3 18.27 -33.95 18.06
N THR A 4 17.44 -34.99 17.99
CA THR A 4 16.34 -35.07 17.03
C THR A 4 15.13 -34.21 17.48
N THR A 5 15.00 -34.03 18.80
CA THR A 5 13.93 -33.23 19.42
C THR A 5 14.24 -31.73 19.30
N GLU A 6 15.49 -31.33 19.55
CA GLU A 6 15.96 -29.95 19.38
C GLU A 6 15.87 -29.48 17.93
N LYS A 7 16.22 -30.33 16.96
CA LYS A 7 16.13 -30.01 15.54
C LYS A 7 14.67 -29.83 15.06
N LYS A 8 13.72 -30.62 15.59
CA LYS A 8 12.30 -30.49 15.31
C LYS A 8 11.72 -29.20 15.93
N GLN A 9 12.17 -28.85 17.12
CA GLN A 9 11.70 -27.64 17.81
C GLN A 9 12.19 -26.37 17.08
N GLY A 10 13.44 -26.32 16.65
CA GLY A 10 14.00 -25.21 15.87
C GLY A 10 13.35 -25.02 14.49
N THR A 11 12.88 -26.11 13.84
CA THR A 11 12.09 -26.00 12.58
C THR A 11 10.69 -25.45 12.83
N ALA A 12 10.01 -25.90 13.86
CA ALA A 12 8.66 -25.42 14.22
C ALA A 12 8.67 -23.93 14.59
N ASP A 13 9.67 -23.46 15.31
CA ASP A 13 9.81 -22.05 15.69
C ASP A 13 10.10 -21.16 14.49
N ARG A 14 10.88 -21.63 13.51
CA ARG A 14 11.12 -20.93 12.25
C ARG A 14 9.86 -20.84 11.38
N GLU A 15 9.05 -21.87 11.32
CA GLU A 15 7.78 -21.85 10.59
C GLU A 15 6.79 -20.87 11.21
N ARG A 16 6.62 -20.91 12.53
CA ARG A 16 5.78 -19.94 13.26
C ARG A 16 6.23 -18.50 13.06
N ALA A 17 7.53 -18.24 13.00
CA ALA A 17 8.07 -16.91 12.73
C ALA A 17 7.75 -16.44 11.29
N LYS A 18 7.78 -17.35 10.30
CA LYS A 18 7.41 -17.07 8.92
C LYS A 18 5.90 -16.78 8.81
N GLU A 19 5.06 -17.59 9.43
CA GLU A 19 3.61 -17.38 9.46
C GLU A 19 3.23 -16.03 10.08
N LYS A 20 3.85 -15.67 11.21
CA LYS A 20 3.65 -14.35 11.82
C LYS A 20 4.03 -13.22 10.88
N LYS A 21 5.17 -13.29 10.21
CA LYS A 21 5.60 -12.27 9.24
C LYS A 21 4.59 -12.17 8.08
N ALA A 22 4.07 -13.30 7.58
CA ALA A 22 3.06 -13.33 6.54
C ALA A 22 1.76 -12.67 6.99
N LEU A 23 1.30 -12.96 8.21
CA LEU A 23 0.10 -12.36 8.78
C LEU A 23 0.24 -10.83 8.93
N TYR A 24 1.38 -10.35 9.45
CA TYR A 24 1.66 -8.92 9.54
C TYR A 24 1.70 -8.25 8.16
N PHE A 25 2.32 -8.90 7.18
CA PHE A 25 2.35 -8.42 5.81
C PHE A 25 0.95 -8.23 5.24
N ILE A 26 0.12 -9.28 5.29
CA ILE A 26 -1.24 -9.27 4.77
C ILE A 26 -2.10 -8.25 5.53
N GLY A 27 -1.98 -8.20 6.85
CA GLY A 27 -2.75 -7.28 7.68
C GLY A 27 -2.39 -5.81 7.44
N ILE A 28 -1.11 -5.48 7.30
CA ILE A 28 -0.66 -4.11 7.04
C ILE A 28 -1.08 -3.67 5.64
N LEU A 29 -0.77 -4.46 4.63
CA LEU A 29 -1.02 -4.10 3.24
C LEU A 29 -2.51 -4.18 2.89
N GLY A 30 -3.21 -5.24 3.34
CA GLY A 30 -4.65 -5.39 3.16
C GLY A 30 -5.44 -4.32 3.91
N GLY A 31 -5.02 -3.99 5.15
CA GLY A 31 -5.59 -2.89 5.91
C GLY A 31 -5.40 -1.54 5.24
N PHE A 32 -4.24 -1.29 4.65
CA PHE A 32 -3.99 -0.08 3.85
C PHE A 32 -4.92 0.00 2.63
N PHE A 33 -5.03 -1.07 1.83
CA PHE A 33 -5.93 -1.08 0.67
C PHE A 33 -7.39 -0.91 1.08
N PHE A 34 -7.83 -1.57 2.16
CA PHE A 34 -9.16 -1.38 2.72
C PHE A 34 -9.45 0.09 3.04
N VAL A 35 -8.53 0.74 3.78
CA VAL A 35 -8.67 2.14 4.17
C VAL A 35 -8.64 3.07 2.95
N PHE A 36 -7.70 2.86 2.03
CA PHE A 36 -7.53 3.72 0.86
C PHE A 36 -8.77 3.70 -0.03
N LEU A 37 -9.24 2.51 -0.41
CA LEU A 37 -10.41 2.33 -1.28
C LEU A 37 -11.72 2.76 -0.59
N GLY A 38 -11.85 2.52 0.71
CA GLY A 38 -13.03 2.94 1.46
C GLY A 38 -13.13 4.46 1.58
N ILE A 39 -12.00 5.13 1.83
CA ILE A 39 -11.95 6.60 1.91
C ILE A 39 -12.19 7.22 0.53
N GLU A 40 -11.63 6.64 -0.54
CA GLU A 40 -11.90 7.07 -1.92
C GLU A 40 -13.40 7.02 -2.21
N TYR A 41 -14.05 5.92 -1.89
CA TYR A 41 -15.49 5.77 -2.07
C TYR A 41 -16.31 6.82 -1.31
N ILE A 42 -15.99 7.07 -0.04
CA ILE A 42 -16.66 8.11 0.75
C ILE A 42 -16.40 9.50 0.13
N PHE A 43 -15.19 9.79 -0.30
CA PHE A 43 -14.84 11.07 -0.93
C PHE A 43 -15.67 11.29 -2.20
N ASP A 44 -15.75 10.28 -3.08
CA ASP A 44 -16.50 10.37 -4.33
C ASP A 44 -17.99 10.62 -4.08
N ASN A 45 -18.59 9.91 -3.12
CA ASN A 45 -19.98 10.10 -2.72
C ASN A 45 -20.20 11.50 -2.16
N ARG A 46 -19.32 12.00 -1.30
CA ARG A 46 -19.42 13.36 -0.75
C ARG A 46 -19.22 14.43 -1.81
N MET A 47 -18.31 14.19 -2.75
CA MET A 47 -18.07 15.09 -3.86
C MET A 47 -19.27 15.17 -4.80
N ALA A 48 -19.97 14.06 -5.03
CA ALA A 48 -21.20 14.00 -5.84
C ALA A 48 -22.36 14.83 -5.26
N LEU A 49 -22.32 15.17 -3.96
CA LEU A 49 -23.33 16.07 -3.35
C LEU A 49 -23.11 17.55 -3.68
N VAL A 50 -21.89 17.91 -4.13
CA VAL A 50 -21.49 19.32 -4.30
C VAL A 50 -21.04 19.66 -5.71
N THR A 51 -20.98 18.69 -6.63
CA THR A 51 -20.60 18.87 -8.02
C THR A 51 -21.26 17.82 -8.93
N ASP A 52 -21.12 17.99 -10.23
CA ASP A 52 -21.57 17.04 -11.25
C ASP A 52 -20.59 15.86 -11.43
N SER A 53 -20.95 14.91 -12.30
CA SER A 53 -20.14 13.72 -12.54
C SER A 53 -18.76 14.02 -13.12
N GLU A 54 -18.62 15.04 -13.97
CA GLU A 54 -17.33 15.44 -14.52
C GLU A 54 -16.42 16.01 -13.42
N GLY A 55 -17.01 16.82 -12.53
CA GLY A 55 -16.33 17.37 -11.37
C GLY A 55 -15.86 16.28 -10.37
N VAL A 56 -16.67 15.23 -10.16
CA VAL A 56 -16.27 14.08 -9.31
C VAL A 56 -15.07 13.36 -9.92
N VAL A 57 -15.10 13.03 -11.22
CA VAL A 57 -13.98 12.34 -11.89
C VAL A 57 -12.71 13.19 -11.89
N ALA A 58 -12.85 14.51 -12.12
CA ALA A 58 -11.70 15.42 -12.04
C ALA A 58 -11.11 15.47 -10.63
N ALA A 59 -11.96 15.52 -9.60
CA ALA A 59 -11.54 15.50 -8.20
C ALA A 59 -10.85 14.17 -7.83
N GLN A 60 -11.41 13.02 -8.26
CA GLN A 60 -10.82 11.70 -8.08
C GLN A 60 -9.43 11.62 -8.73
N GLY A 61 -9.28 12.07 -9.97
CA GLY A 61 -7.98 12.15 -10.63
C GLY A 61 -6.97 13.00 -9.85
N CYS A 62 -7.42 14.10 -9.26
CA CYS A 62 -6.61 15.00 -8.45
C CYS A 62 -6.13 14.31 -7.15
N ILE A 63 -7.01 13.64 -6.40
CA ILE A 63 -6.64 12.97 -5.15
C ILE A 63 -5.73 11.75 -5.40
N LEU A 64 -5.95 11.00 -6.47
CA LEU A 64 -5.07 9.90 -6.85
C LEU A 64 -3.67 10.40 -7.26
N GLY A 65 -3.60 11.48 -8.05
CA GLY A 65 -2.33 12.10 -8.41
C GLY A 65 -1.55 12.61 -7.19
N ILE A 66 -2.24 13.25 -6.24
CA ILE A 66 -1.58 13.77 -5.02
C ILE A 66 -1.18 12.63 -4.07
N SER A 67 -1.89 11.51 -4.06
CA SER A 67 -1.48 10.34 -3.28
C SER A 67 -0.15 9.78 -3.77
N ALA A 68 0.09 9.76 -5.09
CA ALA A 68 1.37 9.38 -5.67
C ALA A 68 2.50 10.34 -5.23
N ALA A 69 2.23 11.65 -5.16
CA ALA A 69 3.18 12.61 -4.61
C ALA A 69 3.47 12.34 -3.11
N GLY A 70 2.47 11.93 -2.33
CA GLY A 70 2.64 11.47 -0.96
C GLY A 70 3.58 10.25 -0.84
N PHE A 71 3.44 9.29 -1.74
CA PHE A 71 4.35 8.14 -1.83
C PHE A 71 5.81 8.58 -2.05
N LEU A 72 6.05 9.50 -2.97
CA LEU A 72 7.39 10.05 -3.23
C LEU A 72 7.92 10.83 -2.03
N ALA A 73 7.06 11.61 -1.38
CA ALA A 73 7.42 12.40 -0.20
C ALA A 73 7.93 11.51 0.94
N TYR A 74 7.38 10.32 1.15
CA TYR A 74 7.87 9.37 2.15
C TYR A 74 9.33 8.97 1.89
N GLY A 75 9.71 8.71 0.64
CA GLY A 75 11.09 8.40 0.26
C GLY A 75 12.05 9.52 0.64
N LEU A 76 11.66 10.78 0.39
CA LEU A 76 12.42 11.96 0.78
C LEU A 76 12.49 12.12 2.29
N LEU A 77 11.37 11.99 3.00
CA LEU A 77 11.32 12.07 4.46
C LEU A 77 12.28 11.06 5.10
N ARG A 78 12.29 9.83 4.59
CA ARG A 78 13.16 8.78 5.08
C ARG A 78 14.64 9.02 4.80
N HIS A 79 14.96 9.71 3.70
CA HIS A 79 16.33 10.05 3.34
C HIS A 79 16.92 11.16 4.22
N TYR A 80 16.10 12.18 4.53
CA TYR A 80 16.58 13.37 5.26
C TYR A 80 16.33 13.35 6.77
N LEU A 81 15.36 12.55 7.25
CA LEU A 81 14.96 12.56 8.64
C LEU A 81 15.41 11.30 9.38
N LYS A 82 15.69 11.48 10.69
CA LYS A 82 15.98 10.36 11.58
C LYS A 82 14.76 9.44 11.69
N GLU A 83 15.01 8.15 11.82
CA GLU A 83 13.95 7.13 11.88
C GLU A 83 12.89 7.42 12.96
N LYS A 84 13.28 7.89 14.14
CA LYS A 84 12.35 8.29 15.20
C LYS A 84 11.40 9.41 14.75
N THR A 85 11.92 10.43 14.06
CA THR A 85 11.14 11.56 13.55
C THR A 85 10.13 11.10 12.50
N VAL A 86 10.54 10.21 11.60
CA VAL A 86 9.63 9.61 10.59
C VAL A 86 8.47 8.88 11.28
N HIS A 87 8.73 8.15 12.36
CA HIS A 87 7.68 7.46 13.13
C HIS A 87 6.66 8.42 13.75
N TYR A 88 7.13 9.49 14.36
CA TYR A 88 6.24 10.51 14.91
C TYR A 88 5.39 11.15 13.82
N LEU A 89 5.99 11.46 12.68
CA LEU A 89 5.27 12.02 11.54
C LEU A 89 4.20 11.06 11.00
N LEU A 90 4.51 9.76 10.88
CA LEU A 90 3.52 8.76 10.47
C LEU A 90 2.37 8.64 11.47
N GLY A 91 2.66 8.67 12.77
CA GLY A 91 1.62 8.68 13.81
C GLY A 91 0.72 9.91 13.73
N ILE A 92 1.31 11.10 13.58
CA ILE A 92 0.57 12.35 13.37
C ILE A 92 -0.23 12.29 12.08
N SER A 93 0.36 11.81 10.98
CA SER A 93 -0.34 11.65 9.69
C SER A 93 -1.59 10.77 9.83
N GLY A 94 -1.52 9.68 10.59
CA GLY A 94 -2.67 8.81 10.86
C GLY A 94 -3.78 9.56 11.62
N ILE A 95 -3.43 10.28 12.68
CA ILE A 95 -4.41 11.06 13.47
C ILE A 95 -5.04 12.17 12.64
N VAL A 96 -4.22 12.91 11.87
CA VAL A 96 -4.71 13.97 10.99
C VAL A 96 -5.60 13.40 9.89
N SER A 97 -5.25 12.24 9.31
CA SER A 97 -6.08 11.58 8.30
C SER A 97 -7.46 11.22 8.84
N VAL A 98 -7.57 10.77 10.09
CA VAL A 98 -8.87 10.53 10.74
C VAL A 98 -9.65 11.83 10.90
N GLY A 99 -9.01 12.91 11.33
CA GLY A 99 -9.65 14.22 11.45
C GLY A 99 -10.16 14.75 10.10
N LEU A 100 -9.37 14.61 9.04
CA LEU A 100 -9.76 15.00 7.67
C LEU A 100 -10.90 14.15 7.13
N LEU A 101 -10.87 12.81 7.36
CA LEU A 101 -11.95 11.90 6.97
C LEU A 101 -13.29 12.32 7.62
N LEU A 102 -13.28 12.57 8.92
CA LEU A 102 -14.49 13.05 9.62
C LEU A 102 -14.90 14.44 9.14
N GLY A 103 -13.95 15.29 8.75
CA GLY A 103 -14.18 16.61 8.18
C GLY A 103 -14.96 16.58 6.86
N LEU A 104 -14.85 15.49 6.05
CA LEU A 104 -15.62 15.34 4.80
C LEU A 104 -17.14 15.30 5.03
N PHE A 105 -17.59 15.02 6.25
CA PHE A 105 -19.01 14.98 6.59
C PHE A 105 -19.57 16.36 6.97
N GLY A 106 -18.74 17.39 6.95
CA GLY A 106 -19.19 18.77 7.13
C GLY A 106 -20.00 19.27 5.94
N ASN A 107 -20.77 20.34 6.17
CA ASN A 107 -21.47 21.05 5.09
C ASN A 107 -20.50 21.97 4.33
N LEU A 108 -19.71 21.39 3.44
CA LEU A 108 -18.59 22.04 2.76
C LEU A 108 -18.97 22.44 1.33
N SER A 109 -18.38 23.52 0.83
CA SER A 109 -18.40 23.82 -0.60
C SER A 109 -17.42 22.91 -1.35
N TRP A 110 -17.60 22.80 -2.67
CA TRP A 110 -16.75 22.03 -3.56
C TRP A 110 -15.24 22.24 -3.32
N SER A 111 -14.82 23.51 -3.22
CA SER A 111 -13.39 23.83 -3.04
C SER A 111 -12.81 23.33 -1.71
N TRP A 112 -13.60 23.43 -0.63
CA TRP A 112 -13.16 22.92 0.68
C TRP A 112 -13.16 21.40 0.73
N MET A 113 -14.15 20.76 0.10
CA MET A 113 -14.21 19.30 -0.03
C MET A 113 -12.98 18.77 -0.77
N LEU A 114 -12.66 19.39 -1.93
CA LEU A 114 -11.47 19.04 -2.71
C LEU A 114 -10.18 19.27 -1.90
N LEU A 115 -10.06 20.39 -1.19
CA LEU A 115 -8.87 20.67 -0.38
C LEU A 115 -8.67 19.62 0.71
N LEU A 116 -9.74 19.23 1.43
CA LEU A 116 -9.67 18.18 2.44
C LEU A 116 -9.28 16.83 1.82
N GLY A 117 -9.87 16.49 0.66
CA GLY A 117 -9.51 15.28 -0.08
C GLY A 117 -8.04 15.27 -0.48
N VAL A 118 -7.53 16.35 -1.07
CA VAL A 118 -6.12 16.49 -1.46
C VAL A 118 -5.18 16.29 -0.26
N LEU A 119 -5.45 16.94 0.88
CA LEU A 119 -4.64 16.76 2.08
C LEU A 119 -4.72 15.34 2.63
N LEU A 120 -5.92 14.76 2.68
CA LEU A 120 -6.15 13.40 3.16
C LEU A 120 -5.41 12.38 2.30
N PHE A 121 -5.55 12.45 0.97
CA PHE A 121 -4.91 11.49 0.06
C PHE A 121 -3.39 11.68 -0.04
N PHE A 122 -2.88 12.88 0.14
CA PHE A 122 -1.44 13.08 0.31
C PHE A 122 -0.92 12.30 1.54
N LEU A 123 -1.59 12.42 2.69
CA LEU A 123 -1.21 11.70 3.91
C LEU A 123 -1.38 10.18 3.76
N LEU A 124 -2.47 9.73 3.12
CA LEU A 124 -2.66 8.31 2.79
C LEU A 124 -1.57 7.78 1.87
N GLY A 125 -1.09 8.59 0.92
CA GLY A 125 0.07 8.26 0.08
C GLY A 125 1.34 8.04 0.92
N VAL A 126 1.63 8.94 1.86
CA VAL A 126 2.77 8.80 2.80
C VAL A 126 2.63 7.53 3.65
N LEU A 127 1.44 7.27 4.20
CA LEU A 127 1.16 6.07 5.00
C LEU A 127 1.25 4.79 4.17
N GLY A 128 0.78 4.84 2.92
CA GLY A 128 0.87 3.73 1.98
C GLY A 128 2.30 3.37 1.63
N ALA A 129 3.15 4.37 1.35
CA ALA A 129 4.57 4.15 1.10
C ALA A 129 5.27 3.51 2.32
N ALA A 130 4.94 3.98 3.54
CA ALA A 130 5.45 3.38 4.77
C ALA A 130 4.99 1.93 4.94
N ALA A 131 3.72 1.62 4.65
CA ALA A 131 3.20 0.26 4.68
C ALA A 131 3.95 -0.66 3.72
N HIS A 132 4.14 -0.23 2.47
CA HIS A 132 4.89 -0.99 1.46
C HIS A 132 6.37 -1.19 1.85
N ASP A 133 7.03 -0.17 2.42
CA ASP A 133 8.41 -0.29 2.90
C ASP A 133 8.55 -1.33 4.02
N ILE A 134 7.65 -1.32 5.00
CA ILE A 134 7.63 -2.31 6.09
C ILE A 134 7.39 -3.71 5.52
N CYS A 135 6.41 -3.85 4.62
CA CYS A 135 6.08 -5.12 3.98
C CYS A 135 7.25 -5.67 3.15
N ALA A 136 7.93 -4.83 2.37
CA ALA A 136 9.10 -5.23 1.60
C ALA A 136 10.24 -5.76 2.49
N ARG A 137 10.47 -5.12 3.64
CA ARG A 137 11.48 -5.58 4.62
C ARG A 137 11.08 -6.86 5.34
N LEU A 138 9.78 -7.05 5.66
CA LEU A 138 9.32 -8.29 6.31
C LEU A 138 9.55 -9.53 5.44
N GLN A 139 9.48 -9.38 4.11
CA GLN A 139 9.55 -10.46 3.13
C GLN A 139 10.83 -10.44 2.29
N GLN A 140 11.87 -9.76 2.74
CA GLN A 140 13.13 -9.68 2.03
C GLN A 140 13.68 -11.09 1.72
N GLY A 141 13.91 -11.37 0.42
CA GLY A 141 14.37 -12.67 -0.07
C GLY A 141 13.28 -13.75 -0.22
N SER A 142 12.01 -13.43 -0.05
CA SER A 142 10.90 -14.38 -0.25
C SER A 142 10.42 -14.42 -1.70
N THR A 143 10.31 -15.61 -2.28
CA THR A 143 9.67 -15.83 -3.59
C THR A 143 8.15 -15.69 -3.55
N ALA A 144 7.56 -15.65 -2.35
CA ALA A 144 6.11 -15.55 -2.15
C ALA A 144 5.58 -14.09 -2.09
N LEU A 145 6.45 -13.08 -2.32
CA LEU A 145 6.07 -11.67 -2.19
C LEU A 145 4.86 -11.30 -3.06
N GLY A 146 4.85 -11.73 -4.33
CA GLY A 146 3.74 -11.46 -5.25
C GLY A 146 2.42 -12.08 -4.80
N ARG A 147 2.46 -13.33 -4.34
CA ARG A 147 1.27 -14.04 -3.81
C ARG A 147 0.68 -13.34 -2.59
N MET A 148 1.54 -12.92 -1.68
CA MET A 148 1.13 -12.24 -0.47
C MET A 148 0.58 -10.85 -0.75
N ALA A 149 1.17 -10.10 -1.70
CA ALA A 149 0.68 -8.80 -2.14
C ALA A 149 -0.70 -8.94 -2.81
N GLY A 150 -0.88 -9.92 -3.71
CA GLY A 150 -2.16 -10.21 -4.35
C GLY A 150 -3.23 -10.60 -3.33
N ALA A 151 -2.90 -11.46 -2.35
CA ALA A 151 -3.80 -11.83 -1.28
C ALA A 151 -4.20 -10.64 -0.39
N ALA A 152 -3.23 -9.78 -0.04
CA ALA A 152 -3.48 -8.57 0.75
C ALA A 152 -4.41 -7.60 0.02
N TYR A 153 -4.19 -7.39 -1.28
CA TYR A 153 -5.06 -6.56 -2.12
C TYR A 153 -6.48 -7.12 -2.18
N ALA A 154 -6.63 -8.41 -2.46
CA ALA A 154 -7.94 -9.07 -2.51
C ALA A 154 -8.69 -8.97 -1.16
N ILE A 155 -8.01 -9.18 -0.04
CA ILE A 155 -8.58 -9.02 1.29
C ILE A 155 -9.02 -7.58 1.53
N GLY A 156 -8.20 -6.58 1.15
CA GLY A 156 -8.55 -5.17 1.26
C GLY A 156 -9.84 -4.82 0.52
N ILE A 157 -9.98 -5.28 -0.72
CA ILE A 157 -11.20 -5.09 -1.53
C ILE A 157 -12.40 -5.78 -0.90
N LEU A 158 -12.26 -7.04 -0.49
CA LEU A 158 -13.36 -7.80 0.14
C LEU A 158 -13.84 -7.15 1.43
N LEU A 159 -12.91 -6.66 2.25
CA LEU A 159 -13.25 -5.93 3.47
C LEU A 159 -13.98 -4.62 3.16
N GLN A 160 -13.55 -3.88 2.14
CA GLN A 160 -14.21 -2.64 1.73
C GLN A 160 -15.62 -2.91 1.21
N PHE A 161 -15.79 -3.91 0.34
CA PHE A 161 -17.09 -4.33 -0.14
C PHE A 161 -18.01 -4.76 1.02
N SER A 162 -17.50 -5.54 1.97
CA SER A 162 -18.27 -5.98 3.13
C SER A 162 -18.66 -4.82 4.04
N ASN A 163 -17.72 -3.89 4.29
CA ASN A 163 -17.98 -2.71 5.10
C ASN A 163 -19.10 -1.86 4.50
N HIS A 164 -19.04 -1.57 3.20
CA HIS A 164 -20.06 -0.82 2.49
C HIS A 164 -21.42 -1.54 2.52
N SER A 165 -21.43 -2.86 2.23
CA SER A 165 -22.67 -3.64 2.17
C SER A 165 -23.38 -3.81 3.52
N VAL A 166 -22.60 -3.87 4.62
CA VAL A 166 -23.12 -4.10 5.97
C VAL A 166 -23.45 -2.80 6.70
N SER A 167 -22.66 -1.74 6.47
CA SER A 167 -22.77 -0.49 7.25
C SER A 167 -24.08 0.26 6.98
N GLY A 168 -24.61 0.22 5.75
CA GLY A 168 -25.84 0.90 5.35
C GLY A 168 -25.86 2.43 5.60
N ASN A 169 -24.78 2.97 6.18
CA ASN A 169 -24.61 4.38 6.54
C ASN A 169 -23.12 4.76 6.43
N GLU A 170 -22.83 5.80 5.65
CA GLU A 170 -21.47 6.29 5.42
C GLU A 170 -20.74 6.71 6.72
N TRP A 171 -21.45 7.18 7.74
CA TRP A 171 -20.85 7.50 9.03
C TRP A 171 -20.28 6.28 9.74
N ILE A 172 -21.01 5.16 9.73
CA ILE A 172 -20.54 3.90 10.31
C ILE A 172 -19.35 3.41 9.53
N GLU A 173 -19.40 3.49 8.19
CA GLU A 173 -18.28 3.14 7.31
C GLU A 173 -17.04 3.97 7.63
N ALA A 174 -17.17 5.30 7.77
CA ALA A 174 -16.07 6.18 8.13
C ALA A 174 -15.47 5.87 9.51
N VAL A 175 -16.29 5.53 10.50
CA VAL A 175 -15.81 5.15 11.84
C VAL A 175 -15.02 3.84 11.78
N VAL A 176 -15.47 2.85 10.99
CA VAL A 176 -14.73 1.60 10.78
C VAL A 176 -13.39 1.88 10.11
N LEU A 177 -13.36 2.72 9.05
CA LEU A 177 -12.13 3.12 8.37
C LEU A 177 -11.17 3.85 9.29
N ALA A 178 -11.68 4.77 10.13
CA ALA A 178 -10.89 5.45 11.14
C ALA A 178 -10.24 4.47 12.14
N GLY A 179 -11.03 3.49 12.62
CA GLY A 179 -10.53 2.42 13.49
C GLY A 179 -9.43 1.59 12.81
N MET A 180 -9.61 1.30 11.51
CA MET A 180 -8.63 0.54 10.72
C MET A 180 -7.32 1.32 10.47
N ILE A 181 -7.34 2.65 10.37
CA ILE A 181 -6.12 3.47 10.32
C ILE A 181 -5.27 3.22 11.57
N PHE A 182 -5.88 3.21 12.76
CA PHE A 182 -5.17 2.92 14.01
C PHE A 182 -4.70 1.47 14.09
N LEU A 183 -5.52 0.53 13.66
CA LEU A 183 -5.18 -0.90 13.68
C LEU A 183 -3.98 -1.19 12.79
N PHE A 184 -3.99 -0.74 11.54
CA PHE A 184 -2.86 -0.96 10.63
C PHE A 184 -1.60 -0.22 11.10
N GLY A 185 -1.74 0.96 11.67
CA GLY A 185 -0.65 1.69 12.33
C GLY A 185 -0.04 0.91 13.50
N GLY A 186 -0.88 0.32 14.34
CA GLY A 186 -0.46 -0.57 15.42
C GLY A 186 0.24 -1.83 14.92
N MET A 187 -0.28 -2.46 13.86
CA MET A 187 0.37 -3.60 13.21
C MET A 187 1.74 -3.22 12.61
N ALA A 188 1.84 -2.07 11.94
CA ALA A 188 3.08 -1.56 11.40
C ALA A 188 4.13 -1.33 12.51
N ALA A 189 3.73 -0.77 13.65
CA ALA A 189 4.59 -0.62 14.82
C ALA A 189 5.03 -1.96 15.42
N GLY A 190 4.13 -2.95 15.47
CA GLY A 190 4.43 -4.32 15.90
C GLY A 190 5.39 -5.04 14.97
N ALA A 191 5.19 -4.91 13.66
CA ALA A 191 6.04 -5.50 12.64
C ALA A 191 7.50 -5.03 12.71
N LYS A 192 7.71 -3.76 13.05
CA LYS A 192 9.06 -3.19 13.23
C LYS A 192 9.87 -3.89 14.32
N ARG A 193 9.23 -4.36 15.39
CA ARG A 193 9.91 -5.14 16.43
C ARG A 193 10.40 -6.50 15.94
N MET A 194 9.88 -6.96 14.81
CA MET A 194 10.30 -8.22 14.17
C MET A 194 11.36 -8.03 13.09
N LEU A 195 11.62 -6.77 12.70
CA LEU A 195 12.70 -6.47 11.75
C LEU A 195 14.02 -6.49 12.53
N PRO A 196 15.08 -7.13 11.98
CA PRO A 196 16.41 -7.01 12.55
C PRO A 196 16.78 -5.51 12.54
N GLU A 197 17.30 -5.01 13.67
CA GLU A 197 17.91 -3.70 13.70
C GLU A 197 18.93 -3.62 12.56
N THR A 198 18.69 -2.79 11.60
CA THR A 198 19.71 -2.40 10.63
C THR A 198 20.75 -1.60 11.43
N ARG A 199 21.66 -2.34 12.06
CA ARG A 199 22.92 -1.81 12.59
C ARG A 199 23.52 -1.06 11.42
N GLY A 200 23.69 0.26 11.59
CA GLY A 200 24.18 1.12 10.53
C GLY A 200 25.31 0.44 9.78
N GLU A 201 25.06 0.01 8.57
CA GLU A 201 26.12 -0.30 7.64
C GLU A 201 26.75 1.03 7.29
N ASP A 202 27.78 1.34 8.09
CA ASP A 202 28.83 2.22 7.66
C ASP A 202 29.21 1.86 6.23
N THR A 203 29.00 2.80 5.35
CA THR A 203 29.61 2.86 4.03
C THR A 203 31.14 2.94 4.22
N GLY A 204 31.78 1.81 4.51
CA GLY A 204 33.20 1.82 4.77
C GLY A 204 33.78 0.43 5.04
N ALA A 205 33.69 -0.47 4.09
CA ALA A 205 34.61 -1.61 4.00
C ALA A 205 34.43 -2.34 2.65
N ALA A 206 34.77 -1.66 1.58
CA ALA A 206 35.21 -2.31 0.36
C ALA A 206 36.71 -1.96 0.22
N SER A 207 37.53 -2.61 1.06
CA SER A 207 38.95 -2.62 0.83
C SER A 207 39.44 -4.06 0.88
N ASP A 208 40.06 -4.43 -0.20
CA ASP A 208 41.12 -5.43 -0.33
C ASP A 208 40.80 -6.92 -0.11
N SER A 209 40.37 -7.52 -1.19
CA SER A 209 40.93 -8.78 -1.62
C SER A 209 41.09 -8.74 -3.14
N ALA A 210 42.17 -8.09 -3.54
CA ALA A 210 42.71 -8.25 -4.88
C ALA A 210 43.27 -9.66 -4.96
N ASP A 211 42.59 -10.53 -5.70
CA ASP A 211 43.29 -11.67 -6.27
C ASP A 211 42.92 -11.83 -7.75
N HIS A 212 43.94 -12.06 -8.51
CA HIS A 212 44.04 -12.10 -9.95
C HIS A 212 43.13 -13.17 -10.57
N SER A 213 42.02 -12.77 -11.18
CA SER A 213 41.45 -13.55 -12.30
C SER A 213 40.60 -12.70 -13.19
N GLY A 214 41.15 -12.23 -14.26
CA GLY A 214 40.53 -12.20 -15.56
C GLY A 214 39.52 -11.09 -15.88
N LYS A 215 39.87 -10.36 -16.89
CA LYS A 215 39.04 -9.40 -17.65
C LYS A 215 37.61 -9.91 -17.98
N ASN A 216 37.38 -11.23 -18.00
CA ASN A 216 36.06 -11.83 -18.33
C ASN A 216 35.02 -11.61 -17.21
N SER A 217 35.44 -11.51 -15.95
CA SER A 217 34.49 -11.34 -14.83
C SER A 217 33.85 -9.93 -14.75
N VAL A 218 34.50 -8.92 -15.33
CA VAL A 218 33.99 -7.54 -15.35
C VAL A 218 32.94 -7.37 -16.46
N GLU A 219 33.13 -8.03 -17.57
CA GLU A 219 32.23 -7.98 -18.72
C GLU A 219 30.94 -8.74 -18.42
N ASP A 220 31.03 -9.94 -17.81
CA ASP A 220 29.87 -10.71 -17.35
C ASP A 220 29.04 -9.95 -16.31
N ARG A 221 29.68 -9.29 -15.35
CA ARG A 221 28.95 -8.45 -14.36
C ARG A 221 28.25 -7.25 -15.01
N ARG A 222 28.83 -6.65 -16.05
CA ARG A 222 28.20 -5.56 -16.79
C ARG A 222 27.00 -6.03 -17.59
N GLU A 223 27.04 -7.22 -18.17
CA GLU A 223 25.93 -7.81 -18.89
C GLU A 223 24.78 -8.21 -17.96
N GLU A 224 25.08 -8.83 -16.82
CA GLU A 224 24.10 -9.13 -15.78
C GLU A 224 23.43 -7.85 -15.25
N GLN A 225 24.20 -6.79 -15.04
CA GLN A 225 23.66 -5.50 -14.57
C GLN A 225 22.78 -4.84 -15.63
N LYS A 226 23.13 -4.93 -16.91
CA LYS A 226 22.30 -4.44 -18.03
C LYS A 226 21.01 -5.25 -18.15
N ALA A 227 21.08 -6.58 -18.04
CA ALA A 227 19.92 -7.46 -18.08
C ALA A 227 18.98 -7.20 -16.89
N SER A 228 19.53 -6.98 -15.70
CA SER A 228 18.76 -6.62 -14.50
C SER A 228 18.05 -5.27 -14.67
N ARG A 229 18.75 -4.24 -15.15
CA ARG A 229 18.15 -2.92 -15.44
C ARG A 229 17.02 -3.02 -16.47
N ARG A 230 17.21 -3.81 -17.54
CA ARG A 230 16.19 -4.01 -18.58
C ARG A 230 14.93 -4.68 -18.01
N LYS A 231 15.08 -5.69 -17.13
CA LYS A 231 13.96 -6.33 -16.43
C LYS A 231 13.22 -5.34 -15.55
N VAL A 232 13.94 -4.53 -14.77
CA VAL A 232 13.33 -3.50 -13.91
C VAL A 232 12.58 -2.46 -14.74
N THR A 233 13.18 -1.97 -15.85
CA THR A 233 12.52 -1.02 -16.74
C THR A 233 11.25 -1.63 -17.35
N LEU A 234 11.29 -2.88 -17.80
CA LEU A 234 10.13 -3.57 -18.34
C LEU A 234 9.03 -3.71 -17.30
N MET A 235 9.36 -4.08 -16.06
CA MET A 235 8.40 -4.14 -14.95
C MET A 235 7.76 -2.77 -14.67
N ILE A 236 8.54 -1.69 -14.66
CA ILE A 236 8.01 -0.33 -14.48
C ILE A 236 7.02 0.01 -15.59
N VAL A 237 7.36 -0.27 -16.85
CA VAL A 237 6.47 -0.01 -18.01
C VAL A 237 5.18 -0.81 -17.89
N ILE A 238 5.25 -2.09 -17.54
CA ILE A 238 4.06 -2.95 -17.34
C ILE A 238 3.19 -2.39 -16.22
N VAL A 239 3.77 -2.02 -15.08
CA VAL A 239 3.03 -1.45 -13.95
C VAL A 239 2.37 -0.13 -14.35
N CYS A 240 3.07 0.77 -15.07
CA CYS A 240 2.49 2.01 -15.56
C CYS A 240 1.31 1.76 -16.51
N LEU A 241 1.44 0.82 -17.46
CA LEU A 241 0.36 0.47 -18.39
C LEU A 241 -0.85 -0.10 -17.65
N MET A 242 -0.63 -1.02 -16.70
CA MET A 242 -1.70 -1.58 -15.88
C MET A 242 -2.39 -0.48 -15.04
N THR A 243 -1.63 0.43 -14.44
CA THR A 243 -2.19 1.56 -13.70
C THR A 243 -3.04 2.47 -14.58
N CYS A 244 -2.61 2.75 -15.82
CA CYS A 244 -3.42 3.52 -16.77
C CYS A 244 -4.74 2.81 -17.12
N ILE A 245 -4.71 1.50 -17.39
CA ILE A 245 -5.91 0.71 -17.68
C ILE A 245 -6.86 0.73 -16.49
N PHE A 246 -6.34 0.53 -15.27
CA PHE A 246 -7.15 0.59 -14.06
C PHE A 246 -7.77 1.95 -13.82
N SER A 247 -7.02 3.03 -14.03
CA SER A 247 -7.54 4.39 -13.91
C SER A 247 -8.67 4.66 -14.90
N MET A 248 -8.56 4.19 -16.14
CA MET A 248 -9.64 4.33 -17.14
C MET A 248 -10.89 3.55 -16.76
N LEU A 249 -10.73 2.33 -16.25
CA LEU A 249 -11.85 1.51 -15.80
C LEU A 249 -12.53 2.12 -14.57
N ASP A 250 -11.75 2.61 -13.63
CA ASP A 250 -12.24 3.22 -12.40
C ASP A 250 -13.02 4.52 -12.70
N ASN A 251 -12.50 5.36 -13.60
CA ASN A 251 -13.21 6.52 -14.10
C ASN A 251 -14.56 6.17 -14.75
N ALA A 252 -14.59 5.14 -15.61
CA ALA A 252 -15.82 4.69 -16.26
C ALA A 252 -16.85 4.19 -15.25
N VAL A 253 -16.40 3.49 -14.22
CA VAL A 253 -17.24 2.98 -13.12
C VAL A 253 -17.78 4.13 -12.26
N THR A 254 -16.93 5.09 -11.90
CA THR A 254 -17.32 6.28 -11.13
C THR A 254 -18.37 7.11 -11.90
N MET A 255 -18.15 7.32 -13.20
CA MET A 255 -19.14 8.00 -14.06
C MET A 255 -20.49 7.29 -14.10
N ALA A 256 -20.49 5.96 -14.21
CA ALA A 256 -21.72 5.17 -14.22
C ALA A 256 -22.45 5.24 -12.87
N HIS A 257 -21.73 5.20 -11.76
CA HIS A 257 -22.28 5.31 -10.41
C HIS A 257 -22.91 6.68 -10.17
N VAL A 258 -22.18 7.75 -10.45
CA VAL A 258 -22.67 9.14 -10.25
C VAL A 258 -23.84 9.49 -11.17
N SER A 259 -23.90 8.88 -12.38
CA SER A 259 -25.05 9.06 -13.30
C SER A 259 -26.30 8.28 -12.90
N GLY A 260 -26.31 7.59 -11.75
CA GLY A 260 -27.47 6.84 -11.24
C GLY A 260 -27.76 5.54 -12.00
N GLN A 261 -26.81 5.08 -12.84
CA GLN A 261 -26.87 3.74 -13.38
C GLN A 261 -26.60 2.73 -12.24
N ALA A 262 -27.36 1.61 -12.24
CA ALA A 262 -27.31 0.61 -11.19
C ALA A 262 -25.87 0.32 -10.72
N ASP A 263 -25.72 0.01 -9.43
CA ASP A 263 -24.49 -0.14 -8.64
C ASP A 263 -23.50 -1.19 -9.21
N ILE A 264 -23.09 -1.00 -10.46
CA ILE A 264 -22.10 -1.81 -11.16
C ILE A 264 -20.70 -1.54 -10.55
N GLY A 265 -20.55 -0.42 -9.84
CA GLY A 265 -19.27 0.12 -9.39
C GLY A 265 -18.46 -0.80 -8.47
N GLN A 266 -19.12 -1.68 -7.73
CA GLN A 266 -18.41 -2.58 -6.80
C GLN A 266 -18.02 -3.93 -7.43
N TRP A 267 -18.78 -4.43 -8.38
CA TRP A 267 -18.53 -5.71 -9.05
C TRP A 267 -17.20 -5.75 -9.82
N PRO A 268 -16.81 -4.71 -10.60
CA PRO A 268 -15.50 -4.68 -11.24
C PRO A 268 -14.34 -4.70 -10.25
N ARG A 269 -14.47 -4.04 -9.10
CA ARG A 269 -13.45 -4.06 -8.04
C ARG A 269 -13.32 -5.45 -7.42
N LEU A 270 -14.43 -6.17 -7.22
CA LEU A 270 -14.42 -7.57 -6.77
C LEU A 270 -13.75 -8.50 -7.81
N PHE A 271 -14.04 -8.31 -9.09
CA PHE A 271 -13.39 -9.04 -10.18
C PHE A 271 -11.88 -8.78 -10.21
N LEU A 272 -11.47 -7.54 -9.99
CA LEU A 272 -10.07 -7.15 -9.89
C LEU A 272 -9.37 -7.80 -8.71
N GLY A 273 -10.00 -7.79 -7.53
CA GLY A 273 -9.49 -8.48 -6.35
C GLY A 273 -9.35 -9.98 -6.57
N GLY A 274 -10.36 -10.61 -7.19
CA GLY A 274 -10.35 -12.03 -7.54
C GLY A 274 -9.28 -12.39 -8.57
N SER A 275 -9.12 -11.58 -9.62
CA SER A 275 -8.08 -11.79 -10.64
C SER A 275 -6.67 -11.59 -10.07
N GLY A 276 -6.47 -10.60 -9.18
CA GLY A 276 -5.21 -10.38 -8.47
C GLY A 276 -4.85 -11.56 -7.56
N LEU A 277 -5.85 -12.14 -6.88
CA LEU A 277 -5.66 -13.35 -6.08
C LEU A 277 -5.24 -14.55 -6.95
N LEU A 278 -5.93 -14.77 -8.07
CA LEU A 278 -5.62 -15.85 -9.01
C LEU A 278 -4.23 -15.68 -9.62
N ALA A 279 -3.88 -14.47 -10.07
CA ALA A 279 -2.55 -14.17 -10.60
C ALA A 279 -1.43 -14.35 -9.56
N GLY A 280 -1.74 -14.11 -8.29
CA GLY A 280 -0.80 -14.36 -7.19
C GLY A 280 -0.65 -15.84 -6.82
N LEU A 281 -1.63 -16.70 -7.16
CA LEU A 281 -1.57 -18.16 -6.92
C LEU A 281 -0.85 -18.92 -8.02
N LEU A 282 -0.82 -18.41 -9.24
CA LEU A 282 -0.07 -18.93 -10.39
C LEU A 282 1.40 -18.50 -10.34
#